data_66584890ed4dd2544a3ff3bc25f3b674
#
_entry.id   66584890ed4dd2544a3ff3bc25f3b674
#
_cell.length_a   1.000
_cell.length_b   1.000
_cell.length_c   1.000
_cell.angle_alpha   90.00
_cell.angle_beta   90.00
_cell.angle_gamma   90.00
#
_symmetry.space_group_name_H-M   'P 1'
#
loop_
_entity.id
_entity.type
_entity.pdbx_description
1 polymer ?
#
loop_
_entity_poly.entity_id
_entity_poly.type
_entity_poly.pdbx_seq_one_letter_code
_entity_poly.pdbx_strand_id
1 'polypeptide(L)'
;MPRRGRLSRSAEFDRIFRQGRSHGNRFLVLYAFPRAGAEPPRLGLSVSRKVGGAVDRNRVKRLVREAFWARMDGREVGHDVVVVARPAARELAEREGLAGIVGALDELLGKAGLVGEAAA
;
A
#
# COMPACT_ATOMS: atom_id res chain seq x y z
N MET A 1 -13.56 9.66 -15.08
CA MET A 1 -12.37 9.50 -14.25
C MET A 1 -12.62 8.45 -13.21
N PRO A 2 -11.82 7.40 -13.16
CA PRO A 2 -11.97 6.44 -12.08
C PRO A 2 -11.65 7.14 -10.76
N ARG A 3 -12.49 6.94 -9.79
CA ARG A 3 -12.26 7.47 -8.45
C ARG A 3 -11.25 6.59 -7.74
N ARG A 4 -10.25 7.22 -7.17
CA ARG A 4 -9.30 6.53 -6.29
C ARG A 4 -9.97 6.33 -4.95
N GLY A 5 -10.25 5.07 -4.59
CA GLY A 5 -10.90 4.73 -3.35
C GLY A 5 -9.96 4.90 -2.17
N ARG A 6 -10.51 5.40 -1.06
CA ARG A 6 -9.76 5.60 0.17
C ARG A 6 -10.42 4.86 1.32
N LEU A 7 -9.61 4.13 2.07
CA LEU A 7 -10.02 3.49 3.30
C LEU A 7 -9.61 4.38 4.46
N SER A 8 -10.56 4.76 5.29
CA SER A 8 -10.28 5.66 6.41
C SER A 8 -10.98 5.30 7.71
N ARG A 9 -11.96 4.40 7.67
CA ARG A 9 -12.71 4.01 8.86
C ARG A 9 -11.99 2.89 9.61
N SER A 10 -11.92 3.03 10.93
CA SER A 10 -11.30 2.02 11.79
C SER A 10 -11.90 0.63 11.62
N ALA A 11 -13.22 0.54 11.46
CA ALA A 11 -13.88 -0.75 11.25
C ALA A 11 -13.44 -1.44 9.96
N GLU A 12 -13.21 -0.66 8.89
CA GLU A 12 -12.70 -1.19 7.63
C GLU A 12 -11.27 -1.71 7.78
N PHE A 13 -10.42 -0.96 8.48
CA PHE A 13 -9.05 -1.38 8.76
C PHE A 13 -9.03 -2.66 9.60
N ASP A 14 -9.82 -2.72 10.66
CA ASP A 14 -9.91 -3.91 11.53
C ASP A 14 -10.33 -5.14 10.76
N ARG A 15 -11.31 -5.01 9.88
CA ARG A 15 -11.76 -6.13 9.06
C ARG A 15 -10.64 -6.62 8.15
N ILE A 16 -9.94 -5.71 7.51
CA ILE A 16 -8.85 -6.05 6.59
C ILE A 16 -7.69 -6.71 7.33
N PHE A 17 -7.34 -6.20 8.51
CA PHE A 17 -6.30 -6.79 9.33
C PHE A 17 -6.63 -8.21 9.81
N ARG A 18 -7.91 -8.47 10.11
CA ARG A 18 -8.34 -9.78 10.60
C ARG A 18 -8.59 -10.81 9.51
N GLN A 19 -9.14 -10.38 8.38
CA GLN A 19 -9.63 -11.26 7.32
C GLN A 19 -8.83 -11.22 6.04
N GLY A 20 -8.04 -10.17 5.85
CA GLY A 20 -7.22 -10.02 4.66
C GLY A 20 -5.97 -10.89 4.71
N ARG A 21 -5.41 -11.14 3.55
CA ARG A 21 -4.09 -11.77 3.45
C ARG A 21 -3.02 -10.71 3.60
N SER A 22 -1.93 -11.05 4.26
CA SER A 22 -0.82 -10.14 4.46
C SER A 22 0.46 -10.62 3.81
N HIS A 23 1.22 -9.70 3.29
CA HIS A 23 2.54 -9.93 2.74
C HIS A 23 3.46 -8.82 3.24
N GLY A 24 4.64 -9.17 3.66
CA GLY A 24 5.55 -8.18 4.22
C GLY A 24 6.95 -8.29 3.68
N ASN A 25 7.67 -7.18 3.72
CA ASN A 25 9.09 -7.12 3.53
C ASN A 25 9.69 -6.23 4.63
N ARG A 26 10.94 -5.85 4.49
CA ARG A 26 11.62 -5.04 5.49
C ARG A 26 10.97 -3.67 5.70
N PHE A 27 10.33 -3.13 4.66
CA PHE A 27 9.89 -1.74 4.63
C PHE A 27 8.39 -1.56 4.81
N LEU A 28 7.60 -2.49 4.30
CA LEU A 28 6.14 -2.37 4.23
C LEU A 28 5.49 -3.70 4.55
N VAL A 29 4.25 -3.61 5.06
CA VAL A 29 3.36 -4.78 5.12
C VAL A 29 2.10 -4.41 4.36
N LEU A 30 1.68 -5.27 3.44
CA LEU A 30 0.48 -5.07 2.64
C LEU A 30 -0.57 -6.09 3.06
N TYR A 31 -1.76 -5.59 3.36
CA TYR A 31 -2.93 -6.42 3.62
C TYR A 31 -3.89 -6.27 2.46
N ALA A 32 -4.35 -7.37 1.90
CA ALA A 32 -5.28 -7.37 0.79
C ALA A 32 -6.54 -8.15 1.15
N PHE A 33 -7.69 -7.54 0.90
CA PHE A 33 -8.99 -8.14 1.16
C PHE A 33 -9.83 -8.04 -0.12
N PRO A 34 -10.21 -9.18 -0.72
CA PRO A 34 -11.02 -9.16 -1.94
C PRO A 34 -12.45 -8.68 -1.64
N ARG A 35 -12.98 -7.87 -2.56
CA ARG A 35 -14.38 -7.45 -2.55
C ARG A 35 -15.09 -8.12 -3.71
N ALA A 36 -16.41 -8.28 -3.57
CA ALA A 36 -17.23 -8.78 -4.67
C ALA A 36 -17.26 -7.76 -5.81
N GLY A 37 -17.15 -8.25 -7.03
CA GLY A 37 -17.28 -7.41 -8.23
C GLY A 37 -15.96 -6.85 -8.72
N ALA A 38 -16.00 -6.35 -9.96
CA ALA A 38 -14.84 -5.73 -10.60
C ALA A 38 -14.87 -4.22 -10.37
N GLU A 39 -14.52 -3.81 -9.18
CA GLU A 39 -14.45 -2.39 -8.81
C GLU A 39 -13.00 -1.94 -8.68
N PRO A 40 -12.74 -0.64 -8.80
CA PRO A 40 -11.40 -0.13 -8.54
C PRO A 40 -10.95 -0.46 -7.12
N PRO A 41 -9.66 -0.65 -6.90
CA PRO A 41 -9.14 -0.91 -5.56
C PRO A 41 -9.28 0.32 -4.66
N ARG A 42 -9.35 0.07 -3.35
CA ARG A 42 -9.33 1.14 -2.35
C ARG A 42 -8.06 1.00 -1.52
N LEU A 43 -7.45 2.13 -1.16
CA LEU A 43 -6.20 2.16 -0.43
C LEU A 43 -6.36 2.82 0.94
N GLY A 44 -5.89 2.13 1.97
CA GLY A 44 -5.68 2.70 3.30
C GLY A 44 -4.20 2.68 3.65
N LEU A 45 -3.76 3.67 4.40
CA LEU A 45 -2.38 3.77 4.84
C LEU A 45 -2.30 3.83 6.36
N SER A 46 -1.34 3.13 6.92
CA SER A 46 -1.06 3.20 8.35
C SER A 46 0.43 3.48 8.54
N VAL A 47 0.75 4.66 9.02
CA VAL A 47 2.13 5.07 9.28
C VAL A 47 2.20 5.58 10.71
N SER A 48 2.76 4.77 11.60
CA SER A 48 2.81 5.08 13.02
C SER A 48 3.97 6.02 13.35
N ARG A 49 3.96 6.51 14.60
CA ARG A 49 5.03 7.35 15.14
C ARG A 49 6.38 6.66 15.16
N LYS A 50 6.41 5.34 15.11
CA LYS A 50 7.66 4.57 15.04
C LYS A 50 8.44 4.83 13.75
N VAL A 51 7.76 5.28 12.70
CA VAL A 51 8.43 5.63 11.44
C VAL A 51 9.16 6.96 11.56
N GLY A 52 8.62 7.90 12.32
CA GLY A 52 9.24 9.20 12.51
C GLY A 52 8.24 10.27 12.91
N GLY A 53 8.66 11.51 12.84
CA GLY A 53 7.80 12.66 13.11
C GLY A 53 6.82 12.93 11.97
N ALA A 54 6.04 14.00 12.11
CA ALA A 54 4.98 14.33 11.16
C ALA A 54 5.50 14.50 9.73
N VAL A 55 6.64 15.15 9.55
CA VAL A 55 7.23 15.37 8.23
C VAL A 55 7.60 14.05 7.57
N ASP A 56 8.27 13.17 8.32
CA ASP A 56 8.69 11.86 7.81
C ASP A 56 7.49 10.99 7.47
N ARG A 57 6.49 10.97 8.36
CA ARG A 57 5.29 10.17 8.14
C ARG A 57 4.51 10.65 6.91
N ASN A 58 4.38 11.96 6.74
CA ASN A 58 3.67 12.53 5.60
C ASN A 58 4.40 12.22 4.29
N ARG A 59 5.73 12.27 4.31
CA ARG A 59 6.54 11.90 3.15
C ARG A 59 6.32 10.45 2.76
N VAL A 60 6.40 9.54 3.71
CA VAL A 60 6.19 8.10 3.46
C VAL A 60 4.77 7.87 2.91
N LYS A 61 3.76 8.47 3.53
CA LYS A 61 2.37 8.35 3.05
C LYS A 61 2.24 8.80 1.60
N ARG A 62 2.81 9.95 1.27
CA ARG A 62 2.73 10.49 -0.08
C ARG A 62 3.40 9.56 -1.09
N LEU A 63 4.59 9.07 -0.76
CA LEU A 63 5.32 8.19 -1.66
C LEU A 63 4.62 6.85 -1.87
N VAL A 64 4.08 6.27 -0.80
CA VAL A 64 3.31 5.02 -0.91
C VAL A 64 2.05 5.23 -1.75
N ARG A 65 1.37 6.35 -1.55
CA ARG A 65 0.17 6.69 -2.32
C ARG A 65 0.49 6.83 -3.81
N GLU A 66 1.54 7.56 -4.13
CA GLU A 66 1.99 7.72 -5.52
C GLU A 66 2.39 6.37 -6.14
N ALA A 67 3.15 5.57 -5.40
CA ALA A 67 3.59 4.25 -5.87
C ALA A 67 2.40 3.33 -6.13
N PHE A 68 1.44 3.30 -5.21
CA PHE A 68 0.26 2.44 -5.33
C PHE A 68 -0.56 2.81 -6.56
N TRP A 69 -0.89 4.07 -6.72
CA TRP A 69 -1.76 4.49 -7.81
C TRP A 69 -1.05 4.47 -9.16
N ALA A 70 0.27 4.61 -9.19
CA ALA A 70 1.01 4.44 -10.43
C ALA A 70 0.84 3.02 -11.01
N ARG A 71 0.67 2.01 -10.13
CA ARG A 71 0.49 0.61 -10.55
C ARG A 71 -0.96 0.19 -10.65
N MET A 72 -1.83 0.74 -9.81
CA MET A 72 -3.18 0.22 -9.62
C MET A 72 -4.27 1.09 -10.25
N ASP A 73 -3.94 2.31 -10.66
CA ASP A 73 -4.91 3.21 -11.26
C ASP A 73 -5.48 2.61 -12.55
N GLY A 74 -6.79 2.59 -12.66
CA GLY A 74 -7.47 2.01 -13.81
C GLY A 74 -7.64 0.49 -13.76
N ARG A 75 -7.08 -0.18 -12.78
CA ARG A 75 -7.28 -1.62 -12.61
C ARG A 75 -8.57 -1.90 -11.84
N GLU A 76 -9.30 -2.90 -12.29
CA GLU A 76 -10.54 -3.32 -11.66
C GLU A 76 -10.32 -4.64 -10.93
N VAL A 77 -9.48 -4.61 -9.91
CA VAL A 77 -9.11 -5.81 -9.17
C VAL A 77 -10.01 -6.11 -7.97
N GLY A 78 -10.91 -5.18 -7.61
CA GLY A 78 -11.89 -5.43 -6.56
C GLY A 78 -11.32 -5.75 -5.19
N HIS A 79 -10.24 -5.08 -4.80
CA HIS A 79 -9.59 -5.31 -3.51
C HIS A 79 -9.56 -4.05 -2.66
N ASP A 80 -9.66 -4.27 -1.34
CA ASP A 80 -9.26 -3.26 -0.36
C ASP A 80 -7.84 -3.59 0.06
N VAL A 81 -6.97 -2.60 0.03
CA VAL A 81 -5.57 -2.76 0.35
C VAL A 81 -5.19 -1.78 1.45
N VAL A 82 -4.57 -2.29 2.51
CA VAL A 82 -3.97 -1.45 3.54
C VAL A 82 -2.47 -1.67 3.52
N VAL A 83 -1.73 -0.58 3.41
CA VAL A 83 -0.27 -0.62 3.48
C VAL A 83 0.18 -0.03 4.81
N VAL A 84 0.91 -0.81 5.57
CA VAL A 84 1.49 -0.39 6.85
C VAL A 84 2.97 -0.14 6.62
N ALA A 85 3.44 1.05 6.95
CA ALA A 85 4.86 1.38 6.84
C ALA A 85 5.61 0.91 8.08
N ARG A 86 6.72 0.23 7.87
CA ARG A 86 7.65 -0.14 8.94
C ARG A 86 8.69 0.97 9.14
N PRO A 87 9.34 1.02 10.30
CA PRO A 87 10.35 2.08 10.54
C PRO A 87 11.40 2.22 9.45
N ALA A 88 11.84 1.12 8.84
CA ALA A 88 12.82 1.16 7.76
C ALA A 88 12.34 1.89 6.51
N ALA A 89 11.04 2.10 6.34
CA ALA A 89 10.50 2.84 5.20
C ALA A 89 10.97 4.29 5.18
N ARG A 90 11.18 4.91 6.35
CA ARG A 90 11.68 6.27 6.43
C ARG A 90 13.04 6.41 5.76
N GLU A 91 13.97 5.54 6.11
CA GLU A 91 15.32 5.57 5.54
C GLU A 91 15.30 5.28 4.05
N LEU A 92 14.48 4.32 3.63
CA LEU A 92 14.33 4.01 2.21
C LEU A 92 13.82 5.24 1.43
N ALA A 93 12.83 5.94 1.97
CA ALA A 93 12.29 7.15 1.36
C ALA A 93 13.36 8.26 1.27
N GLU A 94 14.18 8.41 2.30
CA GLU A 94 15.25 9.41 2.31
C GLU A 94 16.36 9.10 1.29
N ARG A 95 16.76 7.83 1.20
CA ARG A 95 17.87 7.43 0.32
C ARG A 95 17.47 7.28 -1.14
N GLU A 96 16.29 6.72 -1.38
CA GLU A 96 15.90 6.31 -2.73
C GLU A 96 14.61 6.96 -3.22
N GLY A 97 13.93 7.71 -2.35
CA GLY A 97 12.72 8.43 -2.74
C GLY A 97 11.62 7.51 -3.26
N LEU A 98 10.90 8.00 -4.26
CA LEU A 98 9.78 7.27 -4.86
C LEU A 98 10.21 5.94 -5.45
N ALA A 99 11.34 5.88 -6.12
CA ALA A 99 11.81 4.66 -6.75
C ALA A 99 11.99 3.51 -5.76
N GLY A 100 12.54 3.81 -4.58
CA GLY A 100 12.71 2.81 -3.53
C GLY A 100 11.37 2.30 -3.00
N ILE A 101 10.44 3.21 -2.77
CA ILE A 101 9.11 2.84 -2.29
C ILE A 101 8.35 2.05 -3.37
N VAL A 102 8.47 2.43 -4.64
CA VAL A 102 7.87 1.68 -5.75
C VAL A 102 8.40 0.24 -5.76
N GLY A 103 9.71 0.05 -5.64
CA GLY A 103 10.29 -1.29 -5.61
C GLY A 103 9.77 -2.13 -4.45
N ALA A 104 9.73 -1.56 -3.26
CA ALA A 104 9.24 -2.24 -2.07
C ALA A 104 7.76 -2.61 -2.19
N LEU A 105 6.94 -1.72 -2.72
CA LEU A 105 5.51 -1.96 -2.88
C LEU A 105 5.22 -2.96 -3.99
N ASP A 106 5.89 -2.85 -5.13
CA ASP A 106 5.71 -3.77 -6.26
C ASP A 106 5.98 -5.22 -5.85
N GLU A 107 6.98 -5.46 -5.04
CA GLU A 107 7.25 -6.80 -4.51
C GLU A 107 6.02 -7.37 -3.80
N LEU A 108 5.36 -6.56 -2.98
CA LEU A 108 4.21 -7.01 -2.21
C LEU A 108 2.94 -7.12 -3.06
N LEU A 109 2.76 -6.21 -4.01
CA LEU A 109 1.64 -6.30 -4.95
C LEU A 109 1.74 -7.57 -5.80
N GLY A 110 2.94 -7.92 -6.21
CA GLY A 110 3.19 -9.17 -6.93
C GLY A 110 2.89 -10.40 -6.08
N LYS A 111 3.36 -10.42 -4.84
CA LYS A 111 3.08 -11.53 -3.91
C LYS A 111 1.59 -11.69 -3.62
N ALA A 112 0.86 -10.58 -3.57
CA ALA A 112 -0.57 -10.59 -3.34
C ALA A 112 -1.37 -10.95 -4.59
N GLY A 113 -0.73 -11.06 -5.74
CA GLY A 113 -1.40 -11.36 -7.00
C GLY A 113 -2.21 -10.20 -7.57
N LEU A 114 -1.97 -8.99 -7.10
CA LEU A 114 -2.70 -7.80 -7.55
C LEU A 114 -2.13 -7.21 -8.83
N VAL A 115 -0.85 -7.47 -9.08
CA VAL A 115 -0.20 -7.13 -10.36
C VAL A 115 0.50 -8.38 -10.85
N GLY A 116 0.68 -8.49 -12.16
CA GLY A 116 1.50 -9.54 -12.72
C GLY A 116 2.92 -9.41 -12.16
N GLU A 117 3.63 -10.54 -12.03
CA GLU A 117 5.03 -10.48 -11.69
C GLU A 117 5.71 -9.54 -12.68
N ALA A 118 6.50 -8.62 -12.13
CA ALA A 118 7.34 -7.80 -12.97
C ALA A 118 8.09 -8.76 -13.86
N ALA A 119 7.90 -8.65 -15.16
CA ALA A 119 8.69 -9.42 -16.09
C ALA A 119 10.13 -9.15 -15.70
N ALA A 120 10.70 -10.16 -15.13
CA ALA A 120 12.08 -10.06 -14.78
C ALA A 120 12.85 -9.64 -16.01
#